data_641d9a4d6d32ef477fa9c7729be4e207
#
_entry.id   641d9a4d6d32ef477fa9c7729be4e207
#
_cell.length_a   1.000
_cell.length_b   1.000
_cell.length_c   1.000
_cell.angle_alpha   90.00
_cell.angle_beta   90.00
_cell.angle_gamma   90.00
#
_symmetry.space_group_name_H-M   'P 1'
#
loop_
_entity.id
_entity.type
_entity.pdbx_description
1 polymer ?
#
loop_
_entity_poly.entity_id
_entity_poly.type
_entity_poly.pdbx_seq_one_letter_code
_entity_poly.pdbx_strand_id
1 'polypeptide(L)'
;MAKYRVKSQLLQRIERLRGVRMEWRQERKRLWLECDFGSFHWDMPRTWKLSKTHPDLLKLAEWVLLDPWFPGIIEGYEWNRKPGKRPGLSFSGGIESTAAMLLMPKNTAIAYHERDFESMIKHDNAKRFIWRLRWRHFKKIHIIKSDHEKIR
;
A
#
# COMPACT_ATOMS: atom_id res chain seq x y z
N MET A 1 4.85 33.75 -17.42
CA MET A 1 3.70 33.83 -16.49
C MET A 1 3.10 32.48 -16.08
N ALA A 2 3.18 31.41 -16.88
CA ALA A 2 2.60 30.09 -16.52
C ALA A 2 3.23 29.39 -15.30
N LYS A 3 4.56 29.49 -15.11
CA LYS A 3 5.28 28.85 -13.97
C LYS A 3 4.84 29.33 -12.57
N TYR A 4 4.45 30.60 -12.43
CA TYR A 4 4.01 31.14 -11.13
C TYR A 4 2.60 30.69 -10.74
N ARG A 5 1.72 30.47 -11.74
CA ARG A 5 0.34 30.03 -11.51
C ARG A 5 0.27 28.58 -11.01
N VAL A 6 1.14 27.72 -11.54
CA VAL A 6 1.25 26.31 -11.12
C VAL A 6 1.77 26.21 -9.69
N LYS A 7 2.75 27.05 -9.31
CA LYS A 7 3.32 27.04 -7.95
C LYS A 7 2.30 27.52 -6.90
N SER A 8 1.47 28.52 -7.22
CA SER A 8 0.42 28.99 -6.30
C SER A 8 -0.71 27.98 -6.12
N GLN A 9 -1.10 27.26 -7.19
CA GLN A 9 -2.10 26.17 -7.10
C GLN A 9 -1.58 24.98 -6.32
N LEU A 10 -0.30 24.64 -6.46
CA LEU A 10 0.34 23.58 -5.71
C LEU A 10 0.40 23.91 -4.20
N LEU A 11 0.81 25.14 -3.86
CA LEU A 11 0.83 25.62 -2.47
C LEU A 11 -0.56 25.64 -1.83
N GLN A 12 -1.59 26.10 -2.55
CA GLN A 12 -2.97 26.04 -2.07
C GLN A 12 -3.49 24.61 -1.90
N ARG A 13 -3.05 23.67 -2.73
CA ARG A 13 -3.35 22.24 -2.56
C ARG A 13 -2.63 21.66 -1.33
N ILE A 14 -1.36 21.97 -1.12
CA ILE A 14 -0.57 21.54 0.04
C ILE A 14 -1.18 22.11 1.33
N GLU A 15 -1.61 23.37 1.35
CA GLU A 15 -2.29 23.97 2.50
C GLU A 15 -3.64 23.28 2.81
N ARG A 16 -4.42 22.94 1.79
CA ARG A 16 -5.65 22.15 1.96
C ARG A 16 -5.39 20.78 2.59
N LEU A 17 -4.25 20.16 2.26
CA LEU A 17 -3.89 18.83 2.78
C LEU A 17 -3.32 18.86 4.19
N ARG A 18 -2.74 19.96 4.64
CA ARG A 18 -2.33 20.13 6.05
C ARG A 18 -3.51 20.05 7.02
N GLY A 19 -4.74 20.23 6.53
CA GLY A 19 -5.97 20.07 7.29
C GLY A 19 -6.70 18.74 7.07
N VAL A 20 -6.22 17.86 6.18
CA VAL A 20 -6.87 16.57 5.92
C VAL A 20 -6.75 15.66 7.14
N ARG A 21 -7.87 15.36 7.74
CA ARG A 21 -7.95 14.41 8.82
C ARG A 21 -7.77 12.99 8.26
N MET A 22 -6.80 12.27 8.79
CA MET A 22 -6.57 10.86 8.48
C MET A 22 -6.55 10.06 9.77
N GLU A 23 -7.36 9.03 9.81
CA GLU A 23 -7.48 8.16 10.98
C GLU A 23 -7.36 6.69 10.58
N TRP A 24 -6.42 5.99 11.21
CA TRP A 24 -6.27 4.55 11.05
C TRP A 24 -7.03 3.81 12.12
N ARG A 25 -7.89 2.87 11.70
CA ARG A 25 -8.69 2.06 12.59
C ARG A 25 -8.57 0.58 12.21
N GLN A 26 -8.52 -0.29 13.20
CA GLN A 26 -8.54 -1.73 12.96
C GLN A 26 -9.82 -2.35 13.53
N GLU A 27 -10.55 -3.08 12.70
CA GLU A 27 -11.66 -3.93 13.10
C GLU A 27 -11.39 -5.37 12.68
N ARG A 28 -11.22 -6.26 13.66
CA ARG A 28 -10.87 -7.66 13.43
C ARG A 28 -9.63 -7.79 12.53
N LYS A 29 -9.80 -8.23 11.26
CA LYS A 29 -8.73 -8.34 10.27
C LYS A 29 -8.68 -7.16 9.29
N ARG A 30 -9.61 -6.23 9.37
CA ARG A 30 -9.65 -5.06 8.48
C ARG A 30 -8.90 -3.89 9.07
N LEU A 31 -7.98 -3.36 8.28
CA LEU A 31 -7.39 -2.06 8.50
C LEU A 31 -8.18 -1.05 7.69
N TRP A 32 -8.67 -0.01 8.35
CA TRP A 32 -9.37 1.10 7.73
C TRP A 32 -8.50 2.35 7.74
N LEU A 33 -8.52 3.10 6.66
CA LEU A 33 -8.10 4.49 6.60
C LEU A 33 -9.35 5.32 6.35
N GLU A 34 -9.68 6.18 7.30
CA GLU A 34 -10.75 7.17 7.18
C GLU A 34 -10.12 8.53 6.94
N CYS A 35 -10.54 9.22 5.88
CA CYS A 35 -10.08 10.55 5.54
C CYS A 35 -11.20 11.36 4.91
N ASP A 36 -10.98 12.67 4.73
CA ASP A 36 -11.98 13.56 4.13
C ASP A 36 -12.38 13.20 2.71
N PHE A 37 -11.60 12.31 2.03
CA PHE A 37 -11.88 11.83 0.67
C PHE A 37 -12.66 10.52 0.65
N GLY A 38 -12.84 9.87 1.79
CA GLY A 38 -13.53 8.59 1.87
C GLY A 38 -12.94 7.64 2.89
N SER A 39 -13.45 6.42 2.90
CA SER A 39 -13.03 5.35 3.79
C SER A 39 -12.57 4.16 2.96
N PHE A 40 -11.38 3.66 3.27
CA PHE A 40 -10.75 2.55 2.54
C PHE A 40 -10.39 1.45 3.48
N HIS A 41 -10.38 0.21 2.98
CA HIS A 41 -9.97 -0.89 3.82
C HIS A 41 -9.02 -1.88 3.12
N TRP A 42 -8.26 -2.59 3.97
CA TRP A 42 -7.41 -3.70 3.59
C TRP A 42 -7.68 -4.88 4.51
N ASP A 43 -7.91 -6.07 3.94
CA ASP A 43 -7.99 -7.31 4.68
C ASP A 43 -6.57 -7.80 5.03
N MET A 44 -6.13 -7.53 6.24
CA MET A 44 -4.79 -7.83 6.72
C MET A 44 -4.64 -9.28 7.19
N PRO A 45 -3.42 -9.85 7.19
CA PRO A 45 -3.16 -11.13 7.81
C PRO A 45 -3.60 -11.16 9.28
N ARG A 46 -4.16 -12.29 9.76
CA ARG A 46 -4.66 -12.41 11.15
C ARG A 46 -3.64 -12.07 12.23
N THR A 47 -2.36 -12.24 11.94
CA THR A 47 -1.25 -11.95 12.85
C THR A 47 -0.83 -10.48 12.87
N TRP A 48 -1.32 -9.70 11.94
CA TRP A 48 -1.02 -8.27 11.86
C TRP A 48 -1.87 -7.48 12.86
N LYS A 49 -1.29 -6.45 13.49
CA LYS A 49 -1.99 -5.57 14.43
C LYS A 49 -1.56 -4.13 14.20
N LEU A 50 -2.53 -3.21 14.11
CA LEU A 50 -2.30 -1.77 14.01
C LEU A 50 -1.47 -1.26 15.19
N SER A 51 -1.78 -1.68 16.42
CA SER A 51 -1.08 -1.28 17.64
C SER A 51 0.41 -1.68 17.70
N LYS A 52 0.85 -2.58 16.80
CA LYS A 52 2.25 -3.01 16.66
C LYS A 52 2.90 -2.42 15.41
N THR A 53 2.19 -1.62 14.64
CA THR A 53 2.70 -1.00 13.41
C THR A 53 3.34 0.33 13.75
N HIS A 54 4.57 0.53 13.30
CA HIS A 54 5.28 1.79 13.54
C HIS A 54 4.57 2.95 12.81
N PRO A 55 4.43 4.14 13.41
CA PRO A 55 3.77 5.29 12.79
C PRO A 55 4.31 5.63 11.40
N ASP A 56 5.62 5.57 11.20
CA ASP A 56 6.26 5.84 9.90
C ASP A 56 5.76 4.90 8.80
N LEU A 57 5.39 3.66 9.11
CA LEU A 57 4.82 2.75 8.10
C LEU A 57 3.41 3.15 7.69
N LEU A 58 2.64 3.67 8.63
CA LEU A 58 1.31 4.22 8.35
C LEU A 58 1.45 5.50 7.53
N LYS A 59 2.40 6.37 7.88
CA LYS A 59 2.70 7.59 7.14
C LYS A 59 3.20 7.30 5.72
N LEU A 60 4.03 6.27 5.56
CA LEU A 60 4.45 5.79 4.23
C LEU A 60 3.26 5.30 3.40
N ALA A 61 2.30 4.59 4.02
CA ALA A 61 1.10 4.13 3.33
C ALA A 61 0.22 5.31 2.90
N GLU A 62 0.04 6.32 3.74
CA GLU A 62 -0.65 7.57 3.41
C GLU A 62 0.02 8.26 2.22
N TRP A 63 1.35 8.37 2.26
CA TRP A 63 2.11 8.96 1.16
C TRP A 63 1.88 8.22 -0.16
N VAL A 64 2.13 6.91 -0.18
CA VAL A 64 1.96 6.09 -1.40
C VAL A 64 0.52 6.18 -1.95
N LEU A 65 -0.47 6.30 -1.08
CA LEU A 65 -1.87 6.41 -1.47
C LEU A 65 -2.21 7.78 -2.05
N LEU A 66 -1.67 8.85 -1.49
CA LEU A 66 -2.11 10.21 -1.77
C LEU A 66 -1.16 11.00 -2.67
N ASP A 67 0.13 10.65 -2.73
CA ASP A 67 1.13 11.39 -3.51
C ASP A 67 0.79 11.53 -5.01
N PRO A 68 0.19 10.52 -5.69
CA PRO A 68 -0.23 10.67 -7.07
C PRO A 68 -1.23 11.81 -7.30
N TRP A 69 -2.03 12.15 -6.27
CA TRP A 69 -3.06 13.20 -6.32
C TRP A 69 -2.59 14.49 -5.66
N PHE A 70 -1.68 14.37 -4.70
CA PHE A 70 -1.21 15.44 -3.84
C PHE A 70 0.30 15.37 -3.62
N PRO A 71 1.10 15.67 -4.65
CA PRO A 71 2.56 15.63 -4.57
C PRO A 71 3.08 16.51 -3.41
N GLY A 72 4.04 15.99 -2.67
CA GLY A 72 4.68 16.69 -1.55
C GLY A 72 3.95 16.58 -0.20
N ILE A 73 2.96 15.68 -0.06
CA ILE A 73 2.19 15.50 1.19
C ILE A 73 3.06 15.15 2.41
N ILE A 74 4.25 14.60 2.20
CA ILE A 74 5.22 14.27 3.26
C ILE A 74 6.39 15.23 3.32
N GLU A 75 6.35 16.34 2.60
CA GLU A 75 7.41 17.34 2.67
C GLU A 75 7.60 17.80 4.11
N GLY A 76 8.84 17.71 4.61
CA GLY A 76 9.17 18.03 6.00
C GLY A 76 8.84 16.92 7.03
N TYR A 77 8.38 15.72 6.62
CA TYR A 77 8.19 14.61 7.54
C TYR A 77 9.54 13.98 7.94
N GLU A 78 9.80 13.92 9.23
CA GLU A 78 11.00 13.27 9.77
C GLU A 78 10.76 11.79 10.04
N TRP A 79 11.51 10.95 9.32
CA TRP A 79 11.44 9.50 9.47
C TRP A 79 12.28 9.02 10.65
N ASN A 80 11.64 8.41 11.64
CA ASN A 80 12.31 7.92 12.86
C ASN A 80 12.68 6.45 12.79
N ARG A 81 12.08 5.69 11.87
CA ARG A 81 12.31 4.27 11.75
C ARG A 81 13.50 3.95 10.85
N LYS A 82 14.43 3.14 11.38
CA LYS A 82 15.47 2.53 10.57
C LYS A 82 14.89 1.46 9.63
N PRO A 83 15.42 1.29 8.41
CA PRO A 83 15.02 0.21 7.50
C PRO A 83 15.06 -1.15 8.19
N GLY A 84 14.06 -1.98 7.93
CA GLY A 84 14.00 -3.34 8.44
C GLY A 84 15.03 -4.25 7.75
N LYS A 85 15.47 -5.31 8.44
CA LYS A 85 16.40 -6.30 7.87
C LYS A 85 15.72 -7.31 6.94
N ARG A 86 14.39 -7.41 7.00
CA ARG A 86 13.62 -8.36 6.19
C ARG A 86 13.15 -7.69 4.91
N PRO A 87 13.53 -8.20 3.73
CA PRO A 87 13.06 -7.64 2.47
C PRO A 87 11.57 -7.90 2.27
N GLY A 88 10.90 -7.00 1.54
CA GLY A 88 9.52 -7.11 1.10
C GLY A 88 9.43 -7.15 -0.42
N LEU A 89 8.42 -7.85 -0.94
CA LEU A 89 8.11 -7.90 -2.36
C LEU A 89 6.61 -7.70 -2.57
N SER A 90 6.26 -6.68 -3.34
CA SER A 90 4.92 -6.56 -3.93
C SER A 90 4.84 -7.49 -5.15
N PHE A 91 4.00 -8.51 -5.05
CA PHE A 91 3.91 -9.57 -6.05
C PHE A 91 2.67 -9.35 -6.93
N SER A 92 2.87 -9.09 -8.21
CA SER A 92 1.77 -8.88 -9.17
C SER A 92 1.29 -10.16 -9.85
N GLY A 93 2.08 -11.24 -9.82
CA GLY A 93 1.84 -12.47 -10.58
C GLY A 93 2.41 -12.43 -12.00
N GLY A 94 3.05 -11.33 -12.41
CA GLY A 94 3.77 -11.19 -13.67
C GLY A 94 5.15 -11.84 -13.66
N ILE A 95 5.81 -11.88 -14.82
CA ILE A 95 7.12 -12.52 -15.01
C ILE A 95 8.18 -11.85 -14.12
N GLU A 96 8.24 -10.52 -14.09
CA GLU A 96 9.23 -9.77 -13.33
C GLU A 96 9.10 -10.03 -11.82
N SER A 97 7.88 -9.96 -11.29
CA SER A 97 7.65 -10.21 -9.87
C SER A 97 7.89 -11.67 -9.48
N THR A 98 7.70 -12.61 -10.41
CA THR A 98 8.03 -14.02 -10.22
C THR A 98 9.54 -14.24 -10.21
N ALA A 99 10.27 -13.64 -11.15
CA ALA A 99 11.73 -13.69 -11.18
C ALA A 99 12.33 -13.06 -9.93
N ALA A 100 11.86 -11.87 -9.53
CA ALA A 100 12.28 -11.24 -8.29
C ALA A 100 12.02 -12.14 -7.07
N MET A 101 10.84 -12.76 -6.97
CA MET A 101 10.53 -13.70 -5.88
C MET A 101 11.52 -14.86 -5.80
N LEU A 102 11.94 -15.41 -6.94
CA LEU A 102 12.86 -16.55 -6.99
C LEU A 102 14.28 -16.15 -6.58
N LEU A 103 14.71 -14.94 -6.95
CA LEU A 103 16.04 -14.41 -6.66
C LEU A 103 16.18 -13.85 -5.24
N MET A 104 15.09 -13.41 -4.61
CA MET A 104 15.12 -12.81 -3.28
C MET A 104 15.32 -13.86 -2.17
N PRO A 105 15.88 -13.45 -1.02
CA PRO A 105 16.08 -14.33 0.14
C PRO A 105 14.82 -15.08 0.56
N LYS A 106 14.99 -16.27 1.11
CA LYS A 106 13.87 -17.14 1.55
C LYS A 106 12.95 -16.47 2.58
N ASN A 107 13.50 -15.60 3.42
CA ASN A 107 12.76 -14.87 4.45
C ASN A 107 12.01 -13.62 3.92
N THR A 108 12.01 -13.35 2.62
CA THR A 108 11.29 -12.21 2.02
C THR A 108 9.80 -12.28 2.36
N ALA A 109 9.24 -11.17 2.83
CA ALA A 109 7.80 -11.00 2.98
C ALA A 109 7.18 -10.72 1.61
N ILE A 110 6.23 -11.54 1.17
CA ILE A 110 5.63 -11.42 -0.16
C ILE A 110 4.14 -11.12 0.02
N ALA A 111 3.66 -10.07 -0.62
CA ALA A 111 2.25 -9.69 -0.61
C ALA A 111 1.71 -9.57 -2.04
N TYR A 112 0.56 -10.18 -2.27
CA TYR A 112 -0.26 -10.00 -3.47
C TYR A 112 -1.46 -9.13 -3.10
N HIS A 113 -1.69 -8.08 -3.88
CA HIS A 113 -2.78 -7.15 -3.67
C HIS A 113 -3.96 -7.51 -4.58
N GLU A 114 -5.04 -8.02 -3.99
CA GLU A 114 -6.30 -8.30 -4.66
C GLU A 114 -7.18 -7.05 -4.55
N ARG A 115 -7.35 -6.35 -5.67
CA ARG A 115 -8.12 -5.12 -5.73
C ARG A 115 -9.59 -5.44 -5.90
N ASP A 116 -10.44 -4.80 -5.11
CA ASP A 116 -11.90 -4.97 -5.17
C ASP A 116 -12.50 -3.92 -6.12
N PHE A 117 -12.13 -4.03 -7.40
CA PHE A 117 -12.77 -3.25 -8.44
C PHE A 117 -12.70 -4.02 -9.78
N GLU A 118 -13.58 -3.69 -10.74
CA GLU A 118 -13.55 -4.27 -12.08
C GLU A 118 -12.22 -3.95 -12.77
N SER A 119 -11.28 -4.86 -12.68
CA SER A 119 -10.00 -4.75 -13.34
C SER A 119 -9.93 -5.78 -14.47
N MET A 120 -9.18 -5.45 -15.52
CA MET A 120 -8.80 -6.41 -16.57
C MET A 120 -7.95 -7.56 -16.01
N ILE A 121 -7.53 -7.48 -14.76
CA ILE A 121 -6.72 -8.50 -14.08
C ILE A 121 -7.63 -9.63 -13.61
N LYS A 122 -7.42 -10.81 -14.13
CA LYS A 122 -8.11 -12.05 -13.69
C LYS A 122 -7.48 -12.53 -12.38
N HIS A 123 -7.93 -12.01 -11.25
CA HIS A 123 -7.42 -12.36 -9.91
C HIS A 123 -7.44 -13.86 -9.61
N ASP A 124 -8.40 -14.60 -10.16
CA ASP A 124 -8.48 -16.06 -9.98
C ASP A 124 -7.29 -16.79 -10.61
N ASN A 125 -6.83 -16.35 -11.77
CA ASN A 125 -5.62 -16.92 -12.39
C ASN A 125 -4.38 -16.63 -11.54
N ALA A 126 -4.25 -15.40 -11.04
CA ALA A 126 -3.15 -15.02 -10.13
C ALA A 126 -3.20 -15.83 -8.84
N LYS A 127 -4.39 -16.03 -8.24
CA LYS A 127 -4.55 -16.85 -7.02
C LYS A 127 -4.20 -18.31 -7.25
N ARG A 128 -4.60 -18.91 -8.39
CA ARG A 128 -4.20 -20.28 -8.77
C ARG A 128 -2.68 -20.39 -8.93
N PHE A 129 -2.06 -19.38 -9.54
CA PHE A 129 -0.61 -19.33 -9.70
C PHE A 129 0.11 -19.20 -8.35
N ILE A 130 -0.35 -18.32 -7.47
CA ILE A 130 0.15 -18.16 -6.09
C ILE A 130 0.07 -19.48 -5.34
N TRP A 131 -1.04 -20.21 -5.47
CA TRP A 131 -1.20 -21.52 -4.82
C TRP A 131 -0.13 -22.51 -5.27
N ARG A 132 0.10 -22.60 -6.60
CA ARG A 132 1.17 -23.46 -7.18
C ARG A 132 2.55 -23.04 -6.68
N LEU A 133 2.85 -21.75 -6.58
CA LEU A 133 4.13 -21.23 -6.09
C LEU A 133 4.37 -21.57 -4.61
N ARG A 134 3.33 -21.50 -3.80
CA ARG A 134 3.40 -21.91 -2.37
C ARG A 134 3.85 -23.37 -2.22
N TRP A 135 3.25 -24.23 -2.99
CA TRP A 135 3.59 -25.66 -2.98
C TRP A 135 5.00 -25.95 -3.51
N ARG A 136 5.37 -25.30 -4.61
CA ARG A 136 6.62 -25.61 -5.30
C ARG A 136 7.85 -24.96 -4.64
N HIS A 137 7.71 -23.79 -4.05
CA HIS A 137 8.82 -23.00 -3.50
C HIS A 137 8.74 -22.76 -2.00
N PHE A 138 7.74 -23.29 -1.32
CA PHE A 138 7.51 -23.12 0.13
C PHE A 138 7.52 -21.66 0.60
N LYS A 139 7.20 -20.71 -0.29
CA LYS A 139 7.13 -19.29 0.03
C LYS A 139 5.71 -18.88 0.44
N LYS A 140 5.61 -18.22 1.58
CA LYS A 140 4.32 -17.70 2.03
C LYS A 140 4.02 -16.37 1.35
N ILE A 141 3.00 -16.36 0.48
CA ILE A 141 2.50 -15.13 -0.16
C ILE A 141 1.22 -14.74 0.58
N HIS A 142 1.18 -13.50 1.10
CA HIS A 142 0.00 -12.94 1.75
C HIS A 142 -0.90 -12.32 0.68
N ILE A 143 -2.19 -12.71 0.66
CA ILE A 143 -3.19 -12.09 -0.20
C ILE A 143 -3.88 -11.01 0.64
N ILE A 144 -3.82 -9.76 0.19
CA ILE A 144 -4.41 -8.60 0.83
C ILE A 144 -5.49 -8.05 -0.10
N LYS A 145 -6.73 -8.08 0.34
CA LYS A 145 -7.85 -7.48 -0.38
C LYS A 145 -8.00 -6.03 0.01
N SER A 146 -8.34 -5.19 -0.95
CA SER A 146 -8.55 -3.77 -0.71
C SER A 146 -9.52 -3.16 -1.70
N ASP A 147 -10.23 -2.14 -1.26
CA ASP A 147 -11.12 -1.31 -2.06
C ASP A 147 -10.58 0.12 -2.29
N HIS A 148 -9.30 0.39 -1.94
CA HIS A 148 -8.72 1.73 -1.96
C HIS A 148 -8.74 2.40 -3.35
N GLU A 149 -8.92 1.64 -4.42
CA GLU A 149 -9.03 2.19 -5.78
C GLU A 149 -10.47 2.59 -6.16
N LYS A 150 -11.44 2.41 -5.25
CA LYS A 150 -12.82 2.89 -5.46
C LYS A 150 -12.98 4.40 -5.27
N ILE A 151 -11.89 5.10 -4.94
CA ILE A 151 -11.87 6.57 -4.98
C ILE A 151 -12.00 7.02 -6.43
N ARG A 152 -13.10 7.64 -6.73
CA ARG A 152 -13.32 8.38 -7.96
C ARG A 152 -13.43 9.86 -7.67
#